data_c1bbba86339b472758a2a3bd4eb0867a
#
_entry.id   c1bbba86339b472758a2a3bd4eb0867a
#
_cell.length_a   1.000
_cell.length_b   1.000
_cell.length_c   1.000
_cell.angle_alpha   90.00
_cell.angle_beta   90.00
_cell.angle_gamma   90.00
#
_symmetry.space_group_name_H-M   'P 1'
#
loop_
_entity.id
_entity.type
_entity.pdbx_description
1 polymer ?
#
loop_
_entity_poly.entity_id
_entity_poly.type
_entity_poly.pdbx_seq_one_letter_code
_entity_poly.pdbx_strand_id
1 'polypeptide(L)'
;FSMAGNREKDWGKEKKFREGQAEQVLDNLFFDFIDLAKELQPKVVVAENVKGLLLGNAKEYVRKIYREFDLAGYYCQHWLLDASKMGVPQRRERVFFICLRKDLAEPFLKQVSLFDIMPELKLEFKEKPIKFKDATFKFWELGMDKNSIEKYAVGNEYHNLTEGQQSEKYFQLIKLDRNKVCPTLVGSCQNPSTASLTHPIYCRKLNDNELCNIGTYPQDYNFKDNLAGYLIGMSVPPVMTAQIATEIYNQWLCKSQKGGKF
;
A
#
# COMPACT_ATOMS: atom_id res chain seq x y z
N PHE A 1 -10.00 -3.01 -7.89
CA PHE A 1 -9.59 -4.08 -6.96
C PHE A 1 -9.76 -3.71 -5.47
N SER A 2 -10.15 -2.46 -5.15
CA SER A 2 -10.43 -2.06 -3.75
C SER A 2 -11.72 -2.69 -3.25
N MET A 3 -11.71 -3.29 -2.06
CA MET A 3 -12.90 -3.84 -1.38
C MET A 3 -13.96 -2.77 -1.03
N ALA A 4 -13.60 -1.48 -1.06
CA ALA A 4 -14.51 -0.36 -0.79
C ALA A 4 -15.40 0.06 -1.98
N GLY A 5 -15.27 -0.58 -3.13
CA GLY A 5 -16.06 -0.28 -4.32
C GLY A 5 -16.80 -1.50 -4.87
N ASN A 6 -18.07 -1.31 -5.20
CA ASN A 6 -18.95 -2.33 -5.80
C ASN A 6 -18.54 -2.54 -7.28
N ARG A 7 -17.42 -3.25 -7.54
CA ARG A 7 -16.76 -3.33 -8.85
C ARG A 7 -17.14 -4.53 -9.73
N GLU A 8 -17.87 -5.52 -9.20
CA GLU A 8 -18.21 -6.72 -9.99
C GLU A 8 -19.06 -6.43 -11.24
N LYS A 9 -19.82 -5.32 -11.24
CA LYS A 9 -20.68 -4.93 -12.37
C LYS A 9 -20.01 -4.02 -13.42
N ASP A 10 -18.82 -3.45 -13.13
CA ASP A 10 -18.19 -2.40 -13.93
C ASP A 10 -16.77 -2.73 -14.38
N TRP A 11 -16.39 -3.99 -14.44
CA TRP A 11 -15.10 -4.43 -14.95
C TRP A 11 -15.00 -4.17 -16.48
N GLY A 12 -13.90 -3.55 -16.89
CA GLY A 12 -13.63 -3.25 -18.30
C GLY A 12 -14.38 -2.02 -18.85
N LYS A 13 -15.13 -1.28 -18.04
CA LYS A 13 -15.77 -0.03 -18.48
C LYS A 13 -14.84 1.17 -18.31
N GLU A 14 -14.87 2.07 -19.28
CA GLU A 14 -14.17 3.35 -19.23
C GLU A 14 -14.69 4.20 -18.06
N LYS A 15 -13.75 4.80 -17.30
CA LYS A 15 -14.08 5.67 -16.15
C LYS A 15 -13.34 6.99 -16.22
N LYS A 16 -14.07 8.08 -15.97
CA LYS A 16 -13.49 9.41 -15.71
C LYS A 16 -13.31 9.58 -14.19
N PHE A 17 -12.09 9.87 -13.74
CA PHE A 17 -11.78 10.01 -12.31
C PHE A 17 -11.67 11.47 -11.86
N ARG A 18 -11.39 12.40 -12.77
CA ARG A 18 -11.35 13.84 -12.52
C ARG A 18 -11.81 14.58 -13.77
N GLU A 19 -12.37 15.77 -13.57
CA GLU A 19 -12.69 16.70 -14.66
C GLU A 19 -11.42 16.99 -15.48
N GLY A 20 -11.50 16.86 -16.80
CA GLY A 20 -10.36 17.05 -17.71
C GLY A 20 -9.46 15.84 -17.96
N GLN A 21 -9.68 14.68 -17.33
CA GLN A 21 -8.99 13.45 -17.70
C GLN A 21 -9.70 12.70 -18.81
N ALA A 22 -8.90 12.11 -19.73
CA ALA A 22 -9.42 11.16 -20.71
C ALA A 22 -10.05 9.94 -20.02
N GLU A 23 -11.08 9.39 -20.65
CA GLU A 23 -11.67 8.12 -20.20
C GLU A 23 -10.62 7.02 -20.28
N GLN A 24 -10.42 6.27 -19.20
CA GLN A 24 -9.39 5.24 -19.07
C GLN A 24 -9.99 3.94 -18.58
N VAL A 25 -9.58 2.83 -19.17
CA VAL A 25 -9.81 1.49 -18.65
C VAL A 25 -8.67 1.18 -17.68
N LEU A 26 -8.83 1.54 -16.41
CA LEU A 26 -7.78 1.36 -15.39
C LEU A 26 -7.32 -0.09 -15.22
N ASP A 27 -8.16 -1.03 -15.61
CA ASP A 27 -7.83 -2.46 -15.52
C ASP A 27 -6.70 -2.85 -16.50
N ASN A 28 -6.45 -2.04 -17.54
CA ASN A 28 -5.36 -2.26 -18.50
C ASN A 28 -4.03 -1.62 -18.11
N LEU A 29 -4.00 -0.63 -17.20
CA LEU A 29 -2.76 0.05 -16.79
C LEU A 29 -1.68 -0.89 -16.27
N PHE A 30 -2.07 -2.03 -15.68
CA PHE A 30 -1.10 -3.03 -15.25
C PHE A 30 -0.41 -3.70 -16.44
N PHE A 31 -1.12 -3.90 -17.54
CA PHE A 31 -0.55 -4.48 -18.76
C PHE A 31 0.32 -3.47 -19.52
N ASP A 32 -0.09 -2.20 -19.55
CA ASP A 32 0.76 -1.10 -20.10
C ASP A 32 2.09 -1.02 -19.33
N PHE A 33 2.06 -1.23 -18.00
CA PHE A 33 3.28 -1.32 -17.19
C PHE A 33 4.14 -2.55 -17.54
N ILE A 34 3.53 -3.70 -17.83
CA ILE A 34 4.26 -4.90 -18.28
C ILE A 34 4.89 -4.67 -19.66
N ASP A 35 4.17 -4.03 -20.58
CA ASP A 35 4.69 -3.67 -21.90
C ASP A 35 5.90 -2.72 -21.79
N LEU A 36 5.84 -1.72 -20.90
CA LEU A 36 6.96 -0.86 -20.59
C LEU A 36 8.17 -1.66 -20.04
N ALA A 37 7.92 -2.60 -19.14
CA ALA A 37 8.97 -3.47 -18.60
C ALA A 37 9.60 -4.35 -19.70
N LYS A 38 8.80 -4.83 -20.66
CA LYS A 38 9.25 -5.58 -21.82
C LYS A 38 10.17 -4.76 -22.72
N GLU A 39 9.85 -3.48 -22.94
CA GLU A 39 10.69 -2.59 -23.77
C GLU A 39 11.97 -2.17 -23.04
N LEU A 40 11.90 -1.80 -21.77
CA LEU A 40 13.04 -1.29 -21.00
C LEU A 40 13.96 -2.40 -20.47
N GLN A 41 13.47 -3.64 -20.37
CA GLN A 41 14.23 -4.79 -19.88
C GLN A 41 15.00 -4.56 -18.56
N PRO A 42 14.39 -3.96 -17.51
CA PRO A 42 15.06 -3.82 -16.22
C PRO A 42 15.41 -5.18 -15.63
N LYS A 43 16.45 -5.25 -14.80
CA LYS A 43 16.87 -6.49 -14.14
C LYS A 43 15.77 -7.07 -13.24
N VAL A 44 15.08 -6.20 -12.52
CA VAL A 44 13.98 -6.54 -11.61
C VAL A 44 12.80 -5.59 -11.87
N VAL A 45 11.60 -6.13 -11.84
CA VAL A 45 10.34 -5.36 -11.88
C VAL A 45 9.62 -5.56 -10.56
N VAL A 46 9.11 -4.47 -9.97
CA VAL A 46 8.28 -4.51 -8.77
C VAL A 46 6.97 -3.78 -9.07
N ALA A 47 5.85 -4.49 -9.01
CA ALA A 47 4.52 -3.93 -9.16
C ALA A 47 3.71 -4.12 -7.88
N GLU A 48 2.98 -3.09 -7.46
CA GLU A 48 2.14 -3.13 -6.25
C GLU A 48 0.67 -3.09 -6.61
N ASN A 49 -0.14 -3.79 -5.82
CA ASN A 49 -1.59 -3.67 -5.90
C ASN A 49 -2.25 -3.97 -4.54
N VAL A 50 -3.55 -3.72 -4.45
CA VAL A 50 -4.34 -4.00 -3.25
C VAL A 50 -4.65 -5.49 -3.12
N LYS A 51 -4.85 -5.97 -1.87
CA LYS A 51 -5.18 -7.36 -1.54
C LYS A 51 -6.36 -7.91 -2.35
N GLY A 52 -7.36 -7.05 -2.67
CA GLY A 52 -8.53 -7.45 -3.44
C GLY A 52 -8.22 -8.07 -4.81
N LEU A 53 -7.03 -7.80 -5.37
CA LEU A 53 -6.57 -8.43 -6.61
C LEU A 53 -6.44 -9.96 -6.50
N LEU A 54 -6.18 -10.49 -5.32
CA LEU A 54 -6.04 -11.94 -5.09
C LEU A 54 -7.39 -12.65 -4.82
N LEU A 55 -8.50 -11.92 -4.78
CA LEU A 55 -9.80 -12.43 -4.35
C LEU A 55 -10.80 -12.54 -5.51
N GLY A 56 -11.74 -13.48 -5.39
CA GLY A 56 -12.90 -13.62 -6.29
C GLY A 56 -12.51 -13.74 -7.77
N ASN A 57 -13.23 -13.01 -8.62
CA ASN A 57 -13.05 -13.01 -10.07
C ASN A 57 -11.71 -12.40 -10.54
N ALA A 58 -10.98 -11.69 -9.66
CA ALA A 58 -9.67 -11.14 -9.97
C ALA A 58 -8.58 -12.20 -10.19
N LYS A 59 -8.81 -13.48 -9.83
CA LYS A 59 -7.84 -14.56 -10.04
C LYS A 59 -7.46 -14.75 -11.51
N GLU A 60 -8.42 -14.58 -12.44
CA GLU A 60 -8.14 -14.67 -13.89
C GLU A 60 -7.18 -13.53 -14.31
N TYR A 61 -7.36 -12.35 -13.74
CA TYR A 61 -6.47 -11.21 -14.00
C TYR A 61 -5.05 -11.49 -13.50
N VAL A 62 -4.91 -12.13 -12.32
CA VAL A 62 -3.59 -12.55 -11.79
C VAL A 62 -2.92 -13.57 -12.71
N ARG A 63 -3.68 -14.55 -13.24
CA ARG A 63 -3.14 -15.52 -14.21
C ARG A 63 -2.63 -14.83 -15.47
N LYS A 64 -3.37 -13.82 -15.97
CA LYS A 64 -2.95 -13.03 -17.11
C LYS A 64 -1.66 -12.25 -16.81
N ILE A 65 -1.54 -11.64 -15.62
CA ILE A 65 -0.31 -10.96 -15.18
C ILE A 65 0.90 -11.90 -15.27
N TYR A 66 0.80 -13.10 -14.74
CA TYR A 66 1.89 -14.07 -14.79
C TYR A 66 2.28 -14.42 -16.23
N ARG A 67 1.30 -14.69 -17.07
CA ARG A 67 1.53 -15.00 -18.47
C ARG A 67 2.22 -13.87 -19.21
N GLU A 68 1.77 -12.63 -19.03
CA GLU A 68 2.36 -11.47 -19.73
C GLU A 68 3.79 -11.18 -19.25
N PHE A 69 4.09 -11.34 -17.96
CA PHE A 69 5.46 -11.24 -17.46
C PHE A 69 6.34 -12.38 -17.99
N ASP A 70 5.82 -13.59 -18.08
CA ASP A 70 6.56 -14.71 -18.67
C ASP A 70 6.93 -14.47 -20.14
N LEU A 71 5.97 -13.97 -20.92
CA LEU A 71 6.17 -13.55 -22.33
C LEU A 71 7.13 -12.35 -22.46
N ALA A 72 7.15 -11.46 -21.46
CA ALA A 72 8.08 -10.33 -21.40
C ALA A 72 9.50 -10.74 -20.97
N GLY A 73 9.74 -12.01 -20.67
CA GLY A 73 11.07 -12.53 -20.31
C GLY A 73 11.39 -12.52 -18.83
N TYR A 74 10.39 -12.57 -17.95
CA TYR A 74 10.55 -12.53 -16.50
C TYR A 74 10.00 -13.78 -15.80
N TYR A 75 10.66 -14.20 -14.73
CA TYR A 75 10.04 -15.00 -13.68
C TYR A 75 9.28 -14.08 -12.74
N CYS A 76 7.97 -14.27 -12.58
CA CYS A 76 7.12 -13.45 -11.74
C CYS A 76 6.59 -14.23 -10.53
N GLN A 77 6.68 -13.64 -9.35
CA GLN A 77 6.14 -14.18 -8.10
C GLN A 77 5.36 -13.08 -7.38
N HIS A 78 4.48 -13.42 -6.43
CA HIS A 78 3.81 -12.42 -5.62
C HIS A 78 3.81 -12.74 -4.13
N TRP A 79 3.77 -11.69 -3.32
CA TRP A 79 3.66 -11.76 -1.86
C TRP A 79 2.56 -10.81 -1.38
N LEU A 80 1.76 -11.27 -0.42
CA LEU A 80 0.87 -10.41 0.35
C LEU A 80 1.62 -10.01 1.63
N LEU A 81 2.00 -8.75 1.72
CA LEU A 81 2.81 -8.20 2.82
C LEU A 81 1.98 -7.25 3.68
N ASP A 82 2.19 -7.31 5.00
CA ASP A 82 1.59 -6.40 5.98
C ASP A 82 2.65 -5.43 6.50
N ALA A 83 2.48 -4.13 6.18
CA ALA A 83 3.39 -3.07 6.57
C ALA A 83 3.64 -3.00 8.09
N SER A 84 2.66 -3.39 8.92
CA SER A 84 2.81 -3.40 10.38
C SER A 84 3.88 -4.37 10.91
N LYS A 85 4.29 -5.34 10.09
CA LYS A 85 5.38 -6.29 10.38
C LYS A 85 6.71 -5.85 9.77
N MET A 86 6.76 -4.64 9.20
CA MET A 86 7.86 -4.08 8.44
C MET A 86 8.29 -2.70 8.98
N GLY A 87 8.14 -2.45 10.28
CA GLY A 87 8.52 -1.17 10.90
C GLY A 87 7.61 0.00 10.57
N VAL A 88 6.43 -0.24 10.01
CA VAL A 88 5.44 0.80 9.70
C VAL A 88 4.36 0.82 10.77
N PRO A 89 4.05 1.98 11.41
CA PRO A 89 3.00 2.10 12.43
C PRO A 89 1.57 2.01 11.86
N GLN A 90 1.39 1.24 10.80
CA GLN A 90 0.13 1.09 10.10
C GLN A 90 -0.08 -0.36 9.64
N ARG A 91 -1.24 -0.93 9.93
CA ARG A 91 -1.65 -2.20 9.35
C ARG A 91 -2.16 -1.95 7.92
N ARG A 92 -1.32 -2.28 6.92
CA ARG A 92 -1.60 -2.08 5.51
C ARG A 92 -1.15 -3.28 4.71
N GLU A 93 -2.09 -4.08 4.25
CA GLU A 93 -1.79 -5.25 3.41
C GLU A 93 -1.75 -4.84 1.93
N ARG A 94 -0.65 -5.20 1.25
CA ARG A 94 -0.47 -4.97 -0.19
C ARG A 94 0.13 -6.19 -0.86
N VAL A 95 -0.27 -6.40 -2.11
CA VAL A 95 0.29 -7.45 -2.98
C VAL A 95 1.44 -6.84 -3.77
N PHE A 96 2.57 -7.51 -3.72
CA PHE A 96 3.74 -7.15 -4.55
C PHE A 96 4.01 -8.27 -5.53
N PHE A 97 3.99 -7.96 -6.82
CA PHE A 97 4.54 -8.79 -7.87
C PHE A 97 6.01 -8.39 -8.04
N ILE A 98 6.91 -9.35 -7.86
CA ILE A 98 8.35 -9.12 -7.97
C ILE A 98 8.88 -10.09 -9.00
N CYS A 99 9.46 -9.54 -10.05
CA CYS A 99 9.86 -10.28 -11.23
C CYS A 99 11.35 -10.11 -11.47
N LEU A 100 12.05 -11.24 -11.68
CA LEU A 100 13.46 -11.27 -12.07
C LEU A 100 13.57 -11.64 -13.54
N ARG A 101 14.36 -10.90 -14.31
CA ARG A 101 14.61 -11.18 -15.72
C ARG A 101 15.26 -12.55 -15.89
N LYS A 102 14.80 -13.36 -16.86
CA LYS A 102 15.11 -14.77 -16.99
C LYS A 102 16.61 -15.04 -17.21
N ASP A 103 17.30 -14.16 -17.95
CA ASP A 103 18.75 -14.28 -18.21
C ASP A 103 19.62 -14.12 -16.96
N LEU A 104 19.08 -13.51 -15.89
CA LEU A 104 19.76 -13.30 -14.62
C LEU A 104 19.38 -14.33 -13.56
N ALA A 105 18.40 -15.17 -13.81
CA ALA A 105 17.75 -15.99 -12.80
C ALA A 105 18.51 -17.28 -12.46
N GLU A 106 19.35 -17.80 -13.36
CA GLU A 106 20.00 -19.12 -13.24
C GLU A 106 20.63 -19.38 -11.85
N PRO A 107 21.42 -18.45 -11.25
CA PRO A 107 22.05 -18.70 -9.95
C PRO A 107 21.07 -18.82 -8.77
N PHE A 108 19.82 -18.41 -8.97
CA PHE A 108 18.80 -18.31 -7.92
C PHE A 108 17.70 -19.34 -8.07
N LEU A 109 17.66 -20.09 -9.18
CA LEU A 109 16.59 -21.03 -9.46
C LEU A 109 16.52 -22.15 -8.41
N LYS A 110 15.32 -22.35 -7.88
CA LYS A 110 14.98 -23.42 -6.95
C LYS A 110 13.70 -24.11 -7.42
N GLN A 111 13.63 -25.41 -7.21
CA GLN A 111 12.41 -26.16 -7.43
C GLN A 111 11.41 -25.81 -6.32
N VAL A 112 10.27 -25.21 -6.68
CA VAL A 112 9.21 -24.79 -5.75
C VAL A 112 8.03 -25.76 -5.75
N SER A 113 7.86 -26.54 -6.83
CA SER A 113 6.91 -27.65 -6.94
C SER A 113 7.49 -28.75 -7.81
N LEU A 114 6.72 -29.84 -8.03
CA LEU A 114 7.17 -30.94 -8.89
C LEU A 114 7.51 -30.49 -10.32
N PHE A 115 6.85 -29.43 -10.81
CA PHE A 115 6.99 -28.95 -12.18
C PHE A 115 7.45 -27.50 -12.31
N ASP A 116 7.54 -26.75 -11.19
CA ASP A 116 7.85 -25.33 -11.23
C ASP A 116 9.22 -25.03 -10.63
N ILE A 117 10.00 -24.28 -11.38
CA ILE A 117 11.29 -23.74 -10.96
C ILE A 117 11.20 -22.22 -10.96
N MET A 118 11.53 -21.59 -9.82
CA MET A 118 11.46 -20.14 -9.65
C MET A 118 12.72 -19.59 -8.96
N PRO A 119 13.13 -18.36 -9.21
CA PRO A 119 14.22 -17.73 -8.47
C PRO A 119 13.82 -17.52 -7.01
N GLU A 120 14.61 -18.06 -6.08
CA GLU A 120 14.33 -17.95 -4.64
C GLU A 120 14.42 -16.48 -4.19
N LEU A 121 13.39 -15.99 -3.54
CA LEU A 121 13.36 -14.72 -2.83
C LEU A 121 12.58 -14.89 -1.53
N LYS A 122 13.20 -14.58 -0.39
CA LYS A 122 12.57 -14.66 0.92
C LYS A 122 12.20 -13.28 1.41
N LEU A 123 10.90 -13.03 1.55
CA LEU A 123 10.34 -11.80 2.10
C LEU A 123 9.60 -12.12 3.41
N GLU A 124 10.37 -12.33 4.48
CA GLU A 124 9.86 -12.65 5.80
C GLU A 124 10.14 -11.50 6.77
N PHE A 125 9.11 -10.73 7.08
CA PHE A 125 9.20 -9.61 7.99
C PHE A 125 8.45 -9.95 9.29
N LYS A 126 9.12 -9.77 10.45
CA LYS A 126 8.62 -10.19 11.78
C LYS A 126 8.81 -9.08 12.83
N GLU A 127 8.86 -7.82 12.41
CA GLU A 127 9.00 -6.69 13.32
C GLU A 127 7.77 -6.57 14.24
N LYS A 128 8.00 -6.11 15.46
CA LYS A 128 6.90 -5.86 16.39
C LYS A 128 6.06 -4.69 15.91
N PRO A 129 4.72 -4.83 15.87
CA PRO A 129 3.84 -3.74 15.49
C PRO A 129 4.02 -2.52 16.40
N ILE A 130 4.16 -1.34 15.81
CA ILE A 130 4.34 -0.06 16.51
C ILE A 130 2.95 0.50 16.85
N LYS A 131 2.70 0.81 18.13
CA LYS A 131 1.42 1.36 18.58
C LYS A 131 1.25 2.79 18.11
N PHE A 132 -0.02 3.23 17.91
CA PHE A 132 -0.34 4.59 17.51
C PHE A 132 0.34 5.65 18.40
N LYS A 133 0.22 5.51 19.73
CA LYS A 133 0.85 6.45 20.68
C LYS A 133 2.37 6.51 20.53
N ASP A 134 3.02 5.36 20.34
CA ASP A 134 4.49 5.30 20.26
C ASP A 134 5.01 6.03 19.02
N ALA A 135 4.22 6.03 17.93
CA ALA A 135 4.54 6.73 16.70
C ALA A 135 4.17 8.24 16.72
N THR A 136 3.15 8.65 17.48
CA THR A 136 2.51 9.96 17.25
C THR A 136 2.44 10.88 18.48
N PHE A 137 2.68 10.38 19.69
CA PHE A 137 2.43 11.11 20.95
C PHE A 137 2.95 12.55 20.97
N LYS A 138 4.15 12.78 20.46
CA LYS A 138 4.77 14.12 20.43
C LYS A 138 4.06 15.15 19.56
N PHE A 139 3.10 14.72 18.75
CA PHE A 139 2.37 15.59 17.83
C PHE A 139 0.91 15.84 18.22
N TRP A 140 0.43 15.23 19.31
CA TRP A 140 -1.00 15.22 19.65
C TRP A 140 -1.62 16.58 19.87
N GLU A 141 -0.86 17.53 20.38
CA GLU A 141 -1.31 18.90 20.65
C GLU A 141 -1.21 19.83 19.43
N LEU A 142 -0.63 19.35 18.33
CA LEU A 142 -0.47 20.18 17.13
C LEU A 142 -1.75 20.19 16.29
N GLY A 143 -2.12 21.36 15.77
CA GLY A 143 -3.17 21.52 14.78
C GLY A 143 -4.57 21.19 15.29
N MET A 144 -4.87 21.40 16.56
CA MET A 144 -6.14 21.08 17.21
C MET A 144 -7.34 21.67 16.47
N ASP A 145 -7.34 22.97 16.21
CA ASP A 145 -8.46 23.68 15.58
C ASP A 145 -8.63 23.32 14.11
N LYS A 146 -7.53 23.26 13.36
CA LYS A 146 -7.52 22.96 11.92
C LYS A 146 -8.15 21.60 11.59
N ASN A 147 -7.93 20.61 12.46
CA ASN A 147 -8.36 19.22 12.22
C ASN A 147 -9.64 18.84 13.01
N SER A 148 -10.22 19.79 13.76
CA SER A 148 -11.44 19.55 14.55
C SER A 148 -12.62 19.10 13.68
N ILE A 149 -13.37 18.13 14.20
CA ILE A 149 -14.59 17.60 13.56
C ILE A 149 -15.84 17.92 14.38
N GLU A 150 -15.73 18.70 15.47
CA GLU A 150 -16.84 19.01 16.38
C GLU A 150 -18.08 19.55 15.67
N LYS A 151 -17.92 20.40 14.66
CA LYS A 151 -19.03 21.01 13.91
C LYS A 151 -19.72 20.08 12.90
N TYR A 152 -19.22 18.86 12.72
CA TYR A 152 -19.75 17.92 11.74
C TYR A 152 -20.53 16.78 12.41
N ALA A 153 -21.44 16.14 11.68
CA ALA A 153 -22.19 15.00 12.18
C ALA A 153 -21.31 13.82 12.65
N VAL A 154 -20.12 13.68 12.07
CA VAL A 154 -19.11 12.69 12.51
C VAL A 154 -18.48 13.05 13.87
N GLY A 155 -18.45 14.33 14.25
CA GLY A 155 -18.02 14.79 15.58
C GLY A 155 -18.99 14.36 16.67
N ASN A 156 -20.31 14.55 16.44
CA ASN A 156 -21.34 14.08 17.37
C ASN A 156 -21.24 12.56 17.60
N GLU A 157 -20.99 11.81 16.53
CA GLU A 157 -20.82 10.36 16.62
C GLU A 157 -19.52 9.97 17.34
N TYR A 158 -18.44 10.73 17.14
CA TYR A 158 -17.16 10.51 17.83
C TYR A 158 -17.29 10.45 19.35
N HIS A 159 -18.14 11.29 19.94
CA HIS A 159 -18.36 11.35 21.39
C HIS A 159 -19.10 10.10 21.93
N ASN A 160 -19.83 9.40 21.07
CA ASN A 160 -20.48 8.13 21.41
C ASN A 160 -19.54 6.93 21.34
N LEU A 161 -18.35 7.10 20.74
CA LEU A 161 -17.38 6.00 20.55
C LEU A 161 -16.35 5.96 21.67
N THR A 162 -16.01 4.75 22.10
CA THR A 162 -14.84 4.46 22.92
C THR A 162 -13.60 4.23 22.05
N GLU A 163 -12.40 4.32 22.63
CA GLU A 163 -11.16 4.05 21.88
C GLU A 163 -11.17 2.64 21.27
N GLY A 164 -10.79 2.55 20.01
CA GLY A 164 -10.76 1.33 19.22
C GLY A 164 -12.10 0.94 18.61
N GLN A 165 -13.17 1.68 18.89
CA GLN A 165 -14.49 1.39 18.38
C GLN A 165 -14.71 1.98 16.98
N GLN A 166 -15.37 1.20 16.13
CA GLN A 166 -15.91 1.62 14.83
C GLN A 166 -17.39 1.98 15.01
N SER A 167 -17.84 3.05 14.35
CA SER A 167 -19.24 3.45 14.36
C SER A 167 -20.11 2.46 13.58
N GLU A 168 -21.26 2.12 14.14
CA GLU A 168 -22.30 1.37 13.43
C GLU A 168 -23.03 2.25 12.41
N LYS A 169 -23.13 3.55 12.68
CA LYS A 169 -23.79 4.54 11.82
C LYS A 169 -22.95 4.96 10.63
N TYR A 170 -21.62 5.09 10.82
CA TYR A 170 -20.68 5.52 9.79
C TYR A 170 -19.59 4.50 9.63
N PHE A 171 -19.74 3.57 8.71
CA PHE A 171 -18.88 2.38 8.52
C PHE A 171 -17.37 2.65 8.54
N GLN A 172 -16.91 3.80 8.04
CA GLN A 172 -15.47 4.13 8.02
C GLN A 172 -15.01 4.95 9.23
N LEU A 173 -15.92 5.41 10.09
CA LEU A 173 -15.56 6.18 11.28
C LEU A 173 -15.04 5.25 12.37
N ILE A 174 -13.78 5.41 12.69
CA ILE A 174 -13.10 4.64 13.75
C ILE A 174 -12.41 5.63 14.68
N LYS A 175 -12.76 5.59 15.97
CA LYS A 175 -11.98 6.24 17.02
C LYS A 175 -10.78 5.36 17.33
N LEU A 176 -9.57 5.83 17.01
CA LEU A 176 -8.36 5.01 17.15
C LEU A 176 -8.14 4.53 18.59
N ASP A 177 -7.46 3.40 18.73
CA ASP A 177 -6.94 2.92 20.01
C ASP A 177 -5.46 3.31 20.09
N ARG A 178 -5.11 4.10 21.11
CA ARG A 178 -3.72 4.56 21.32
C ARG A 178 -2.72 3.40 21.50
N ASN A 179 -3.19 2.27 21.98
CA ASN A 179 -2.37 1.09 22.31
C ASN A 179 -2.33 0.04 21.21
N LYS A 180 -3.00 0.31 20.07
CA LYS A 180 -2.99 -0.57 18.88
C LYS A 180 -2.27 0.10 17.71
N VAL A 181 -1.94 -0.72 16.72
CA VAL A 181 -1.43 -0.25 15.42
C VAL A 181 -2.54 0.51 14.69
N CYS A 182 -2.18 1.62 14.03
CA CYS A 182 -3.13 2.36 13.22
C CYS A 182 -3.68 1.48 12.07
N PRO A 183 -5.01 1.45 11.83
CA PRO A 183 -5.57 0.85 10.63
C PRO A 183 -5.07 1.52 9.35
N THR A 184 -5.39 0.94 8.19
CA THR A 184 -5.02 1.50 6.89
C THR A 184 -5.51 2.94 6.71
N LEU A 185 -4.60 3.87 6.47
CA LEU A 185 -4.92 5.23 6.04
C LEU A 185 -5.50 5.18 4.61
N VAL A 186 -6.59 5.91 4.39
CA VAL A 186 -7.24 6.08 3.08
C VAL A 186 -7.09 7.52 2.61
N GLY A 187 -7.15 7.78 1.30
CA GLY A 187 -6.93 9.11 0.74
C GLY A 187 -7.90 10.20 1.25
N SER A 188 -9.06 9.83 1.82
CA SER A 188 -10.03 10.77 2.42
C SER A 188 -9.83 11.01 3.92
N CYS A 189 -8.75 10.49 4.54
CA CYS A 189 -8.60 10.46 5.99
C CYS A 189 -8.51 11.85 6.65
N GLN A 190 -8.10 12.90 5.93
CA GLN A 190 -8.01 14.27 6.45
C GLN A 190 -9.27 15.11 6.24
N ASN A 191 -10.21 14.71 5.39
CA ASN A 191 -11.42 15.50 5.17
C ASN A 191 -12.30 15.50 6.45
N PRO A 192 -12.56 16.67 7.07
CA PRO A 192 -13.24 16.72 8.36
C PRO A 192 -14.70 16.22 8.32
N SER A 193 -15.37 16.36 7.17
CA SER A 193 -16.77 15.95 7.02
C SER A 193 -16.95 14.45 6.72
N THR A 194 -15.88 13.74 6.35
CA THR A 194 -15.98 12.32 5.99
C THR A 194 -15.81 11.39 7.18
N ALA A 195 -16.54 10.29 7.16
CA ALA A 195 -16.29 9.18 8.08
C ALA A 195 -14.95 8.53 7.74
N SER A 196 -13.99 8.60 8.68
CA SER A 196 -12.66 7.98 8.55
C SER A 196 -12.00 7.86 9.93
N LEU A 197 -10.72 7.56 10.01
CA LEU A 197 -9.97 7.48 11.25
C LEU A 197 -9.95 8.82 11.99
N THR A 198 -10.15 8.78 13.31
CA THR A 198 -10.11 9.95 14.20
C THR A 198 -9.13 9.72 15.35
N HIS A 199 -8.63 10.81 15.92
CA HIS A 199 -7.71 10.75 17.04
C HIS A 199 -8.35 10.06 18.27
N PRO A 200 -7.61 9.28 19.07
CA PRO A 200 -8.19 8.52 20.19
C PRO A 200 -8.74 9.38 21.32
N ILE A 201 -8.17 10.58 21.55
CA ILE A 201 -8.51 11.45 22.69
C ILE A 201 -9.23 12.71 22.23
N TYR A 202 -8.75 13.35 21.17
CA TYR A 202 -9.26 14.65 20.71
C TYR A 202 -10.26 14.47 19.57
N CYS A 203 -11.37 15.19 19.59
CA CYS A 203 -12.42 15.14 18.55
C CYS A 203 -11.93 15.81 17.26
N ARG A 204 -10.96 15.17 16.59
CA ARG A 204 -10.32 15.67 15.37
C ARG A 204 -9.82 14.57 14.46
N LYS A 205 -9.52 14.93 13.23
CA LYS A 205 -8.72 14.10 12.33
C LYS A 205 -7.26 14.10 12.74
N LEU A 206 -6.49 13.19 12.16
CA LEU A 206 -5.05 13.18 12.34
C LEU A 206 -4.42 14.39 11.65
N ASN A 207 -3.41 14.98 12.28
CA ASN A 207 -2.63 16.07 11.69
C ASN A 207 -1.55 15.54 10.74
N ASP A 208 -0.91 16.44 9.96
CA ASP A 208 0.07 16.08 8.95
C ASP A 208 1.28 15.33 9.55
N ASN A 209 1.75 15.73 10.73
CA ASN A 209 2.90 15.10 11.39
C ASN A 209 2.56 13.67 11.86
N GLU A 210 1.35 13.46 12.40
CA GLU A 210 0.87 12.12 12.76
C GLU A 210 0.76 11.24 11.51
N LEU A 211 0.20 11.76 10.42
CA LEU A 211 0.06 11.04 9.16
C LEU A 211 1.42 10.69 8.55
N CYS A 212 2.39 11.63 8.56
CA CYS A 212 3.76 11.36 8.12
C CYS A 212 4.39 10.22 8.90
N ASN A 213 4.31 10.24 10.23
CA ASN A 213 4.88 9.17 11.04
C ASN A 213 4.20 7.82 10.82
N ILE A 214 2.86 7.79 10.75
CA ILE A 214 2.11 6.56 10.48
C ILE A 214 2.41 6.03 9.08
N GLY A 215 2.56 6.92 8.10
CA GLY A 215 2.91 6.59 6.73
C GLY A 215 4.41 6.39 6.50
N THR A 216 5.25 6.61 7.53
CA THR A 216 6.72 6.58 7.47
C THR A 216 7.33 7.58 6.46
N TYR A 217 6.66 8.72 6.25
CA TYR A 217 7.20 9.83 5.49
C TYR A 217 8.11 10.70 6.34
N PRO A 218 9.18 11.29 5.76
CA PRO A 218 9.95 12.33 6.44
C PRO A 218 9.05 13.51 6.85
N GLN A 219 9.34 14.14 7.99
CA GLN A 219 8.53 15.27 8.50
C GLN A 219 8.65 16.53 7.63
N ASP A 220 9.73 16.65 6.89
CA ASP A 220 10.03 17.72 5.94
C ASP A 220 9.60 17.38 4.49
N TYR A 221 8.86 16.27 4.29
CA TYR A 221 8.39 15.90 2.97
C TYR A 221 7.43 16.95 2.41
N ASN A 222 7.75 17.49 1.24
CA ASN A 222 6.96 18.53 0.60
C ASN A 222 5.82 17.91 -0.25
N PHE A 223 4.60 17.95 0.28
CA PHE A 223 3.40 17.51 -0.42
C PHE A 223 2.89 18.52 -1.47
N LYS A 224 3.57 19.69 -1.59
CA LYS A 224 3.16 20.82 -2.46
C LYS A 224 1.71 21.24 -2.14
N ASP A 225 0.88 21.36 -3.18
CA ASP A 225 -0.51 21.80 -3.07
C ASP A 225 -1.49 20.66 -2.71
N ASN A 226 -0.98 19.46 -2.43
CA ASN A 226 -1.82 18.32 -2.09
C ASN A 226 -1.97 18.15 -0.58
N LEU A 227 -3.10 17.57 -0.16
CA LEU A 227 -3.30 17.14 1.22
C LEU A 227 -2.38 15.95 1.53
N ALA A 228 -1.61 16.05 2.61
CA ALA A 228 -0.71 14.98 3.05
C ALA A 228 -1.44 13.64 3.20
N GLY A 229 -2.62 13.63 3.83
CA GLY A 229 -3.43 12.42 4.02
C GLY A 229 -3.88 11.78 2.72
N TYR A 230 -4.12 12.58 1.66
CA TYR A 230 -4.48 12.02 0.36
C TYR A 230 -3.30 11.24 -0.25
N LEU A 231 -2.11 11.87 -0.32
CA LEU A 231 -0.94 11.24 -0.91
C LEU A 231 -0.46 10.04 -0.08
N ILE A 232 -0.39 10.16 1.24
CA ILE A 232 0.01 9.08 2.15
C ILE A 232 -0.99 7.91 2.06
N GLY A 233 -2.30 8.21 2.04
CA GLY A 233 -3.35 7.19 1.94
C GLY A 233 -3.33 6.42 0.61
N MET A 234 -2.85 7.04 -0.47
CA MET A 234 -2.76 6.42 -1.81
C MET A 234 -1.42 5.70 -2.05
N SER A 235 -0.40 5.95 -1.24
CA SER A 235 0.96 5.44 -1.45
C SER A 235 1.26 4.14 -0.72
N VAL A 236 2.38 3.54 -1.07
CA VAL A 236 3.07 2.52 -0.27
C VAL A 236 3.98 3.23 0.73
N PRO A 237 3.97 2.86 2.02
CA PRO A 237 4.87 3.45 3.00
C PRO A 237 6.35 3.32 2.60
N PRO A 238 7.15 4.40 2.64
CA PRO A 238 8.56 4.37 2.25
C PRO A 238 9.40 3.29 2.94
N VAL A 239 9.21 3.07 4.25
CA VAL A 239 9.93 2.01 4.98
C VAL A 239 9.57 0.62 4.45
N MET A 240 8.31 0.35 4.12
CA MET A 240 7.90 -0.93 3.52
C MET A 240 8.62 -1.16 2.19
N THR A 241 8.67 -0.14 1.32
CA THR A 241 9.37 -0.21 0.02
C THR A 241 10.87 -0.41 0.21
N ALA A 242 11.49 0.31 1.16
CA ALA A 242 12.91 0.20 1.45
C ALA A 242 13.30 -1.22 1.90
N GLN A 243 12.51 -1.85 2.77
CA GLN A 243 12.78 -3.22 3.20
C GLN A 243 12.68 -4.23 2.05
N ILE A 244 11.65 -4.12 1.20
CA ILE A 244 11.53 -4.98 0.01
C ILE A 244 12.73 -4.78 -0.93
N ALA A 245 13.10 -3.54 -1.21
CA ALA A 245 14.24 -3.22 -2.07
C ALA A 245 15.56 -3.75 -1.51
N THR A 246 15.75 -3.67 -0.18
CA THR A 246 16.92 -4.20 0.52
C THR A 246 17.01 -5.72 0.36
N GLU A 247 15.92 -6.46 0.53
CA GLU A 247 15.90 -7.90 0.35
C GLU A 247 16.18 -8.30 -1.11
N ILE A 248 15.59 -7.61 -2.08
CA ILE A 248 15.87 -7.83 -3.51
C ILE A 248 17.37 -7.59 -3.81
N TYR A 249 17.92 -6.48 -3.30
CA TYR A 249 19.33 -6.17 -3.50
C TYR A 249 20.24 -7.25 -2.91
N ASN A 250 20.03 -7.62 -1.65
CA ASN A 250 20.88 -8.57 -0.94
C ASN A 250 20.81 -9.99 -1.53
N GLN A 251 19.62 -10.44 -1.93
CA GLN A 251 19.41 -11.81 -2.38
C GLN A 251 19.71 -11.99 -3.87
N TRP A 252 19.41 -11.00 -4.71
CA TRP A 252 19.59 -11.11 -6.17
C TRP A 252 20.69 -10.19 -6.72
N LEU A 253 20.60 -8.86 -6.49
CA LEU A 253 21.44 -7.90 -7.22
C LEU A 253 22.89 -7.86 -6.72
N CYS A 254 23.13 -7.99 -5.40
CA CYS A 254 24.47 -8.00 -4.83
C CYS A 254 25.26 -9.26 -5.25
N LYS A 255 24.59 -10.40 -5.40
CA LYS A 255 25.23 -11.67 -5.79
C LYS A 255 25.54 -11.73 -7.28
N SER A 256 24.70 -11.14 -8.12
CA SER A 256 24.94 -11.05 -9.56
C SER A 256 26.18 -10.22 -9.92
N GLN A 257 26.61 -9.29 -9.05
CA GLN A 257 27.82 -8.48 -9.26
C GLN A 257 29.11 -9.25 -8.97
N LYS A 258 29.06 -10.30 -8.14
CA LYS A 258 30.28 -11.11 -7.78
C LYS A 258 30.61 -12.22 -8.76
N GLY A 259 29.76 -12.55 -9.70
CA GLY A 259 29.90 -13.69 -10.61
C GLY A 259 29.97 -13.37 -12.11
N GLY A 260 29.88 -12.11 -12.52
CA GLY A 260 29.78 -11.81 -13.94
C GLY A 260 30.62 -10.62 -14.40
N LYS A 261 31.41 -10.85 -15.43
CA LYS A 261 31.84 -9.79 -16.36
C LYS A 261 30.58 -9.22 -17.02
N PHE A 262 30.30 -7.94 -16.81
CA PHE A 262 29.30 -7.17 -17.57
C PHE A 262 29.98 -6.63 -18.85
#